data_c4959a639d3ea666ee819b7077674b40
#
_entry.id   c4959a639d3ea666ee819b7077674b40
#
_cell.length_a   1.000
_cell.length_b   1.000
_cell.length_c   1.000
_cell.angle_alpha   90.00
_cell.angle_beta   90.00
_cell.angle_gamma   90.00
#
_symmetry.space_group_name_H-M   'P 1'
#
loop_
_entity.id
_entity.type
_entity.pdbx_description
1 polymer ?
#
loop_
_entity_poly.entity_id
_entity_poly.type
_entity_poly.pdbx_seq_one_letter_code
_entity_poly.pdbx_strand_id
1 'polypeptide(L)'
;MNIRDVYGAKAIAIVHEEVASNKIPYLGAGLFPSQKKMGLDLKHIRTAKGLPVSLKPSAFDTVSTIRSREGFKMMETQMAYFKESMLVKEEDEQEIMRVQESSDPYAQDVLRNIFNDAETLIDSADVVAERMRMQLLSSATGNPSISIQADGATYEYNYDPDDEYQDNNFIELSGTSKWNDTAHATPISDIETALDAVEAKSGVRPTKAIVSRDTMNKLKANASVRSYILAQNQSANVLINDAKVKEIFSNELGITLVIYTKQFMGDDGNAQKFFPDGFCTLIPDGALGSTWYGTTPDERTLLSNPNYDTRIVNTGVAVTVTTTSDPVQTKTTASEILLPSFERMFETYTIKAY
;
A
#
# COMPACT_ATOMS: atom_id res chain seq x y z
N MET A 1 -7.20 4.93 -41.36
CA MET A 1 -6.59 5.23 -40.06
C MET A 1 -6.30 3.89 -39.40
N ASN A 2 -5.06 3.62 -39.00
CA ASN A 2 -4.73 2.32 -38.42
C ASN A 2 -5.24 2.31 -36.95
N ILE A 3 -5.71 1.18 -36.45
CA ILE A 3 -6.16 1.07 -35.06
C ILE A 3 -5.08 1.57 -34.06
N ARG A 4 -3.82 1.40 -34.38
CA ARG A 4 -2.68 1.94 -33.60
C ARG A 4 -2.65 3.46 -33.49
N ASP A 5 -3.23 4.17 -34.46
CA ASP A 5 -3.26 5.64 -34.45
C ASP A 5 -4.29 6.15 -33.45
N VAL A 6 -5.30 5.33 -33.14
CA VAL A 6 -6.40 5.65 -32.22
C VAL A 6 -6.19 4.99 -30.85
N TYR A 7 -5.70 3.74 -30.84
CA TYR A 7 -5.51 2.91 -29.66
C TYR A 7 -4.04 2.48 -29.53
N GLY A 8 -3.18 3.44 -29.24
CA GLY A 8 -1.76 3.21 -28.97
C GLY A 8 -1.40 3.44 -27.52
N ALA A 9 -0.25 2.97 -27.08
CA ALA A 9 0.24 3.15 -25.69
C ALA A 9 0.29 4.62 -25.27
N LYS A 10 0.55 5.54 -26.21
CA LYS A 10 0.50 6.98 -25.96
C LYS A 10 -0.91 7.47 -25.63
N ALA A 11 -1.92 7.03 -26.37
CA ALA A 11 -3.31 7.41 -26.15
C ALA A 11 -3.82 6.88 -24.82
N ILE A 12 -3.50 5.62 -24.50
CA ILE A 12 -3.80 4.98 -23.21
C ILE A 12 -3.18 5.77 -22.05
N ALA A 13 -1.91 6.15 -22.16
CA ALA A 13 -1.23 6.94 -21.13
C ALA A 13 -1.91 8.30 -20.89
N ILE A 14 -2.31 9.00 -21.94
CA ILE A 14 -3.01 10.30 -21.82
C ILE A 14 -4.37 10.13 -21.13
N VAL A 15 -5.17 9.14 -21.54
CA VAL A 15 -6.47 8.87 -20.92
C VAL A 15 -6.31 8.52 -19.45
N HIS A 16 -5.32 7.68 -19.12
CA HIS A 16 -5.04 7.32 -17.73
C HIS A 16 -4.66 8.54 -16.87
N GLU A 17 -3.80 9.45 -17.37
CA GLU A 17 -3.43 10.67 -16.65
C GLU A 17 -4.65 11.57 -16.36
N GLU A 18 -5.57 11.71 -17.32
CA GLU A 18 -6.80 12.48 -17.13
C GLU A 18 -7.72 11.84 -16.07
N VAL A 19 -7.89 10.53 -16.10
CA VAL A 19 -8.75 9.81 -15.17
C VAL A 19 -8.10 9.72 -13.79
N ALA A 20 -6.78 9.49 -13.71
CA ALA A 20 -6.04 9.38 -12.47
C ALA A 20 -6.14 10.67 -11.63
N SER A 21 -6.22 11.84 -12.28
CA SER A 21 -6.37 13.13 -11.57
C SER A 21 -7.65 13.22 -10.74
N ASN A 22 -8.67 12.43 -11.08
CA ASN A 22 -9.98 12.40 -10.43
C ASN A 22 -10.14 11.24 -9.42
N LYS A 23 -9.15 10.34 -9.31
CA LYS A 23 -9.20 9.20 -8.39
C LYS A 23 -8.72 9.60 -6.99
N ILE A 24 -9.41 9.06 -5.96
CA ILE A 24 -8.93 9.17 -4.58
C ILE A 24 -7.66 8.32 -4.46
N PRO A 25 -6.50 8.88 -4.08
CA PRO A 25 -5.26 8.14 -4.00
C PRO A 25 -5.34 7.03 -2.94
N TYR A 26 -4.55 5.99 -3.13
CA TYR A 26 -4.35 4.95 -2.13
C TYR A 26 -3.59 5.50 -0.93
N LEU A 27 -3.96 5.04 0.28
CA LEU A 27 -3.28 5.47 1.53
C LEU A 27 -1.81 5.07 1.54
N GLY A 28 -1.50 3.85 1.10
CA GLY A 28 -0.16 3.33 1.04
C GLY A 28 0.76 4.11 0.10
N ALA A 29 0.22 4.70 -0.96
CA ALA A 29 1.00 5.55 -1.86
C ALA A 29 1.62 6.77 -1.15
N GLY A 30 0.90 7.34 -0.17
CA GLY A 30 1.43 8.43 0.67
C GLY A 30 2.43 7.96 1.72
N LEU A 31 2.26 6.73 2.24
CA LEU A 31 3.13 6.15 3.25
C LEU A 31 4.42 5.53 2.66
N PHE A 32 4.36 5.08 1.42
CA PHE A 32 5.47 4.48 0.67
C PHE A 32 5.58 5.11 -0.71
N PRO A 33 6.10 6.34 -0.82
CA PRO A 33 6.24 7.05 -2.10
C PRO A 33 6.98 6.22 -3.14
N SER A 34 6.58 6.35 -4.40
CA SER A 34 7.16 5.62 -5.51
C SER A 34 8.56 6.14 -5.87
N GLN A 35 9.51 5.23 -6.05
CA GLN A 35 10.88 5.49 -6.46
C GLN A 35 11.28 4.56 -7.60
N LYS A 36 12.03 5.05 -8.58
CA LYS A 36 12.53 4.26 -9.70
C LYS A 36 13.96 3.79 -9.45
N LYS A 37 14.25 2.53 -9.77
CA LYS A 37 15.58 1.94 -9.68
C LYS A 37 15.88 1.07 -10.89
N MET A 38 17.11 1.05 -11.35
CA MET A 38 17.55 0.11 -12.38
C MET A 38 17.86 -1.26 -11.76
N GLY A 39 17.45 -2.33 -12.45
CA GLY A 39 17.71 -3.72 -12.06
C GLY A 39 16.58 -4.33 -11.24
N LEU A 40 16.78 -5.59 -10.83
CA LEU A 40 15.82 -6.41 -10.10
C LEU A 40 16.10 -6.44 -8.59
N ASP A 41 17.36 -6.18 -8.19
CA ASP A 41 17.77 -6.37 -6.80
C ASP A 41 17.48 -5.12 -5.98
N LEU A 42 16.74 -5.29 -4.90
CA LEU A 42 16.53 -4.27 -3.90
C LEU A 42 17.43 -4.52 -2.69
N LYS A 43 18.37 -3.60 -2.48
CA LYS A 43 19.17 -3.55 -1.25
C LYS A 43 18.62 -2.43 -0.38
N HIS A 44 18.04 -2.78 0.73
CA HIS A 44 17.59 -1.79 1.70
C HIS A 44 18.25 -2.02 3.05
N ILE A 45 18.48 -0.92 3.75
CA ILE A 45 19.08 -0.94 5.07
C ILE A 45 17.95 -0.98 6.08
N ARG A 46 17.87 -2.05 6.85
CA ARG A 46 17.00 -2.13 8.03
C ARG A 46 17.64 -1.27 9.11
N THR A 47 17.11 -0.09 9.34
CA THR A 47 17.63 0.84 10.34
C THR A 47 16.85 0.67 11.63
N ALA A 48 17.44 0.02 12.62
CA ALA A 48 17.00 0.19 14.00
C ALA A 48 17.60 1.53 14.49
N LYS A 49 16.83 2.62 14.42
CA LYS A 49 17.20 3.86 15.11
C LYS A 49 16.86 3.67 16.59
N GLY A 50 17.85 3.30 17.38
CA GLY A 50 17.77 3.43 18.82
C GLY A 50 17.82 4.90 19.29
N LEU A 51 17.63 5.11 20.57
CA LEU A 51 17.74 6.44 21.19
C LEU A 51 19.13 7.05 20.90
N PRO A 52 19.24 8.36 20.66
CA PRO A 52 20.53 9.00 20.43
C PRO A 52 21.43 8.92 21.66
N VAL A 53 22.65 8.46 21.47
CA VAL A 53 23.62 8.31 22.55
C VAL A 53 24.45 9.59 22.68
N SER A 54 24.58 10.14 23.90
CA SER A 54 25.36 11.33 24.16
C SER A 54 26.85 11.13 23.86
N LEU A 55 27.56 12.20 23.49
CA LEU A 55 29.02 12.20 23.39
C LEU A 55 29.63 11.99 24.79
N LYS A 56 30.70 11.20 24.84
CA LYS A 56 31.47 11.07 26.06
C LYS A 56 32.33 12.32 26.29
N PRO A 57 32.41 12.83 27.53
CA PRO A 57 33.34 13.93 27.82
C PRO A 57 34.77 13.47 27.55
N SER A 58 35.61 14.36 27.02
CA SER A 58 37.03 14.14 26.78
C SER A 58 37.83 15.28 27.38
N ALA A 59 39.02 14.98 27.90
CA ALA A 59 39.95 16.00 28.31
C ALA A 59 40.70 16.56 27.12
N PHE A 60 41.27 17.77 27.27
CA PHE A 60 42.16 18.34 26.25
C PHE A 60 43.38 17.44 26.05
N ASP A 61 43.91 17.39 24.82
CA ASP A 61 45.07 16.59 24.44
C ASP A 61 44.97 15.07 24.60
N THR A 62 43.73 14.53 24.66
CA THR A 62 43.49 13.09 24.67
C THR A 62 42.96 12.57 23.35
N VAL A 63 43.32 11.33 22.99
CA VAL A 63 42.82 10.66 21.78
C VAL A 63 41.31 10.43 21.90
N SER A 64 40.58 10.69 20.81
CA SER A 64 39.12 10.47 20.76
C SER A 64 38.75 9.02 21.00
N THR A 65 37.70 8.80 21.80
CA THR A 65 37.13 7.45 21.97
C THR A 65 36.44 6.99 20.69
N ILE A 66 36.86 5.84 20.16
CA ILE A 66 36.25 5.25 18.98
C ILE A 66 34.95 4.53 19.45
N ARG A 67 33.82 4.91 18.86
CA ARG A 67 32.55 4.23 19.03
C ARG A 67 32.36 3.19 17.91
N SER A 68 32.05 1.96 18.25
CA SER A 68 31.62 0.97 17.25
C SER A 68 30.32 1.41 16.61
N ARG A 69 30.19 1.19 15.31
CA ARG A 69 28.90 1.36 14.61
C ARG A 69 27.96 0.23 15.05
N GLU A 70 26.74 0.58 15.37
CA GLU A 70 25.68 -0.43 15.45
C GLU A 70 25.55 -1.11 14.08
N GLY A 71 25.44 -2.43 14.07
CA GLY A 71 25.42 -3.19 12.82
C GLY A 71 24.17 -2.87 12.01
N PHE A 72 24.35 -2.39 10.80
CA PHE A 72 23.26 -2.31 9.82
C PHE A 72 23.01 -3.71 9.28
N LYS A 73 21.77 -4.18 9.37
CA LYS A 73 21.35 -5.39 8.64
C LYS A 73 20.98 -4.97 7.21
N MET A 74 21.73 -5.43 6.23
CA MET A 74 21.43 -5.23 4.83
C MET A 74 20.61 -6.43 4.35
N MET A 75 19.40 -6.18 3.87
CA MET A 75 18.60 -7.18 3.17
C MET A 75 18.75 -6.97 1.67
N GLU A 76 19.10 -8.04 0.97
CA GLU A 76 19.14 -8.09 -0.47
C GLU A 76 18.04 -9.04 -0.96
N THR A 77 17.15 -8.52 -1.79
CA THR A 77 15.96 -9.26 -2.23
C THR A 77 15.64 -8.88 -3.67
N GLN A 78 15.18 -9.85 -4.45
CA GLN A 78 14.70 -9.59 -5.80
C GLN A 78 13.27 -9.07 -5.74
N MET A 79 12.98 -8.00 -6.51
CA MET A 79 11.66 -7.43 -6.62
C MET A 79 10.73 -8.34 -7.41
N ALA A 80 9.45 -8.36 -7.07
CA ALA A 80 8.43 -9.14 -7.74
C ALA A 80 8.11 -8.56 -9.13
N TYR A 81 7.92 -9.44 -10.11
CA TYR A 81 7.54 -9.10 -11.48
C TYR A 81 6.09 -9.50 -11.75
N PHE A 82 5.32 -8.54 -12.21
CA PHE A 82 3.92 -8.71 -12.59
C PHE A 82 3.73 -8.34 -14.06
N LYS A 83 2.92 -9.13 -14.75
CA LYS A 83 2.62 -8.92 -16.16
C LYS A 83 1.25 -9.52 -16.50
N GLU A 84 0.38 -8.69 -17.05
CA GLU A 84 -0.95 -9.10 -17.49
C GLU A 84 -1.27 -8.49 -18.84
N SER A 85 -2.17 -9.11 -19.61
CA SER A 85 -2.50 -8.66 -20.95
C SER A 85 -3.97 -8.84 -21.24
N MET A 86 -4.53 -7.89 -21.98
CA MET A 86 -5.85 -7.97 -22.58
C MET A 86 -5.77 -8.00 -24.10
N LEU A 87 -6.70 -8.70 -24.74
CA LEU A 87 -6.73 -8.90 -26.19
C LEU A 87 -7.97 -8.22 -26.76
N VAL A 88 -7.76 -7.38 -27.75
CA VAL A 88 -8.80 -6.91 -28.68
C VAL A 88 -8.87 -7.93 -29.81
N LYS A 89 -9.99 -8.66 -29.91
CA LYS A 89 -10.20 -9.73 -30.87
C LYS A 89 -10.59 -9.18 -32.25
N GLU A 90 -10.56 -10.05 -33.27
CA GLU A 90 -10.94 -9.71 -34.64
C GLU A 90 -12.37 -9.15 -34.75
N GLU A 91 -13.31 -9.66 -33.93
CA GLU A 91 -14.68 -9.17 -33.87
C GLU A 91 -14.75 -7.71 -33.38
N ASP A 92 -13.98 -7.39 -32.33
CA ASP A 92 -13.89 -6.04 -31.77
C ASP A 92 -13.25 -5.07 -32.78
N GLU A 93 -12.22 -5.53 -33.52
CA GLU A 93 -11.57 -4.73 -34.56
C GLU A 93 -12.53 -4.42 -35.73
N GLN A 94 -13.38 -5.39 -36.11
CA GLN A 94 -14.41 -5.16 -37.13
C GLN A 94 -15.46 -4.12 -36.68
N GLU A 95 -15.89 -4.19 -35.43
CA GLU A 95 -16.78 -3.21 -34.83
C GLU A 95 -16.15 -1.79 -34.82
N ILE A 96 -14.86 -1.69 -34.44
CA ILE A 96 -14.13 -0.43 -34.48
C ILE A 96 -14.06 0.16 -35.89
N MET A 97 -13.77 -0.67 -36.91
CA MET A 97 -13.72 -0.24 -38.29
C MET A 97 -15.10 0.27 -38.79
N ARG A 98 -16.16 -0.49 -38.49
CA ARG A 98 -17.53 -0.11 -38.82
C ARG A 98 -17.93 1.23 -38.25
N VAL A 99 -17.46 1.48 -37.09
CA VAL A 99 -17.72 2.64 -36.26
C VAL A 99 -16.94 3.88 -36.73
N GLN A 100 -15.67 3.70 -37.14
CA GLN A 100 -14.86 4.79 -37.70
C GLN A 100 -15.41 5.35 -39.02
N GLU A 101 -16.11 4.52 -39.81
CA GLU A 101 -16.74 4.93 -41.08
C GLU A 101 -18.12 5.56 -40.87
N SER A 102 -18.72 5.45 -39.70
CA SER A 102 -20.03 6.00 -39.38
C SER A 102 -19.93 7.13 -38.35
N SER A 103 -20.77 8.15 -38.50
CA SER A 103 -20.95 9.20 -37.47
C SER A 103 -21.82 8.71 -36.30
N ASP A 104 -21.83 7.41 -36.03
CA ASP A 104 -22.72 6.77 -35.06
C ASP A 104 -22.21 7.00 -33.62
N PRO A 105 -23.03 7.50 -32.69
CA PRO A 105 -22.66 7.59 -31.27
C PRO A 105 -22.25 6.26 -30.63
N TYR A 106 -22.76 5.13 -31.15
CA TYR A 106 -22.38 3.77 -30.70
C TYR A 106 -20.89 3.46 -30.87
N ALA A 107 -20.28 4.12 -31.83
CA ALA A 107 -18.87 4.13 -32.11
C ALA A 107 -18.00 4.53 -30.96
N GLN A 108 -18.38 5.59 -30.29
CA GLN A 108 -17.65 6.15 -29.18
C GLN A 108 -17.72 5.23 -27.97
N ASP A 109 -18.82 4.50 -27.79
CA ASP A 109 -18.97 3.58 -26.67
C ASP A 109 -18.08 2.32 -26.81
N VAL A 110 -17.90 1.78 -28.02
CA VAL A 110 -16.99 0.66 -28.28
C VAL A 110 -15.54 1.06 -28.03
N LEU A 111 -15.10 2.20 -28.55
CA LEU A 111 -13.76 2.71 -28.28
C LEU A 111 -13.54 2.98 -26.79
N ARG A 112 -14.53 3.53 -26.10
CA ARG A 112 -14.48 3.77 -24.67
C ARG A 112 -14.30 2.47 -23.88
N ASN A 113 -14.99 1.39 -24.25
CA ASN A 113 -14.83 0.09 -23.57
C ASN A 113 -13.42 -0.46 -23.74
N ILE A 114 -12.81 -0.34 -24.91
CA ILE A 114 -11.44 -0.79 -25.17
C ILE A 114 -10.41 0.02 -24.36
N PHE A 115 -10.61 1.35 -24.25
CA PHE A 115 -9.78 2.18 -23.39
C PHE A 115 -9.97 1.83 -21.90
N ASN A 116 -11.19 1.52 -21.48
CA ASN A 116 -11.48 1.05 -20.12
C ASN A 116 -10.75 -0.25 -19.79
N ASP A 117 -10.62 -1.18 -20.73
CA ASP A 117 -9.87 -2.42 -20.56
C ASP A 117 -8.39 -2.15 -20.30
N ALA A 118 -7.79 -1.26 -21.07
CA ALA A 118 -6.40 -0.86 -20.84
C ALA A 118 -6.20 -0.12 -19.51
N GLU A 119 -7.16 0.72 -19.13
CA GLU A 119 -7.14 1.41 -17.84
C GLU A 119 -7.26 0.41 -16.69
N THR A 120 -8.11 -0.61 -16.83
CA THR A 120 -8.25 -1.69 -15.85
C THR A 120 -6.92 -2.41 -15.60
N LEU A 121 -6.11 -2.65 -16.64
CA LEU A 121 -4.77 -3.24 -16.48
C LEU A 121 -3.83 -2.35 -15.67
N ILE A 122 -3.86 -1.04 -15.92
CA ILE A 122 -3.01 -0.09 -15.18
C ILE A 122 -3.49 0.02 -13.73
N ASP A 123 -4.80 0.07 -13.51
CA ASP A 123 -5.38 0.05 -12.16
C ASP A 123 -5.04 -1.22 -11.40
N SER A 124 -4.96 -2.38 -12.08
CA SER A 124 -4.53 -3.64 -11.48
C SER A 124 -3.09 -3.58 -10.97
N ALA A 125 -2.20 -2.88 -11.66
CA ALA A 125 -0.84 -2.63 -11.19
C ALA A 125 -0.84 -1.79 -9.89
N ASP A 126 -1.61 -0.71 -9.84
CA ASP A 126 -1.75 0.10 -8.62
C ASP A 126 -2.35 -0.69 -7.45
N VAL A 127 -3.28 -1.64 -7.72
CA VAL A 127 -3.86 -2.55 -6.71
C VAL A 127 -2.78 -3.45 -6.12
N VAL A 128 -1.90 -4.02 -6.94
CA VAL A 128 -0.79 -4.87 -6.45
C VAL A 128 0.12 -4.08 -5.52
N ALA A 129 0.51 -2.87 -5.93
CA ALA A 129 1.35 -2.00 -5.12
C ALA A 129 0.72 -1.68 -3.75
N GLU A 130 -0.57 -1.33 -3.73
CA GLU A 130 -1.29 -1.02 -2.50
C GLU A 130 -1.48 -2.27 -1.62
N ARG A 131 -1.75 -3.44 -2.22
CA ARG A 131 -1.87 -4.72 -1.51
C ARG A 131 -0.58 -5.05 -0.75
N MET A 132 0.59 -4.92 -1.40
CA MET A 132 1.89 -5.13 -0.75
C MET A 132 2.11 -4.18 0.44
N ARG A 133 1.81 -2.89 0.28
CA ARG A 133 1.98 -1.87 1.32
C ARG A 133 1.10 -2.15 2.53
N MET A 134 -0.16 -2.52 2.31
CA MET A 134 -1.10 -2.80 3.40
C MET A 134 -0.80 -4.12 4.10
N GLN A 135 -0.28 -5.13 3.42
CA GLN A 135 0.17 -6.37 4.05
C GLN A 135 1.30 -6.12 5.07
N LEU A 136 2.23 -5.21 4.77
CA LEU A 136 3.27 -4.82 5.72
C LEU A 136 2.73 -4.19 7.01
N LEU A 137 1.59 -3.50 6.91
CA LEU A 137 0.97 -2.78 8.04
C LEU A 137 -0.06 -3.62 8.80
N SER A 138 -0.43 -4.81 8.32
CA SER A 138 -1.51 -5.61 8.89
C SER A 138 -1.22 -7.11 8.87
N SER A 139 0.02 -7.48 9.16
CA SER A 139 0.42 -8.89 9.22
C SER A 139 -0.28 -9.63 10.37
N ALA A 140 -0.93 -10.73 10.05
CA ALA A 140 -1.68 -11.53 11.02
C ALA A 140 -0.77 -12.28 12.01
N THR A 141 0.48 -12.56 11.62
CA THR A 141 1.48 -13.25 12.43
C THR A 141 2.30 -12.30 13.29
N GLY A 142 2.19 -11.00 13.07
CA GLY A 142 3.00 -9.98 13.73
C GLY A 142 4.30 -9.64 12.99
N ASN A 143 4.78 -10.51 12.10
CA ASN A 143 5.95 -10.21 11.27
C ASN A 143 5.52 -9.45 10.02
N PRO A 144 5.97 -8.19 9.81
CA PRO A 144 5.71 -7.50 8.57
C PRO A 144 6.18 -8.33 7.38
N SER A 145 5.24 -8.80 6.58
CA SER A 145 5.49 -9.72 5.47
C SER A 145 4.57 -9.46 4.30
N ILE A 146 5.05 -9.79 3.11
CA ILE A 146 4.26 -9.76 1.88
C ILE A 146 4.15 -11.19 1.37
N SER A 147 2.94 -11.62 1.06
CA SER A 147 2.67 -12.90 0.40
C SER A 147 1.70 -12.66 -0.74
N ILE A 148 2.17 -12.90 -1.98
CA ILE A 148 1.36 -12.81 -3.18
C ILE A 148 1.56 -14.09 -3.98
N GLN A 149 0.46 -14.77 -4.23
CA GLN A 149 0.40 -15.93 -5.10
C GLN A 149 -0.21 -15.52 -6.44
N ALA A 150 0.45 -15.89 -7.52
CA ALA A 150 -0.07 -15.79 -8.88
C ALA A 150 0.20 -17.10 -9.61
N ASP A 151 -0.47 -17.35 -10.71
CA ASP A 151 -0.32 -18.57 -11.50
C ASP A 151 1.16 -18.90 -11.79
N GLY A 152 1.68 -19.92 -11.08
CA GLY A 152 3.05 -20.41 -11.25
C GLY A 152 4.15 -19.67 -10.50
N ALA A 153 3.85 -18.63 -9.74
CA ALA A 153 4.81 -17.90 -8.92
C ALA A 153 4.24 -17.55 -7.54
N THR A 154 5.02 -17.76 -6.49
CA THR A 154 4.72 -17.30 -5.14
C THR A 154 5.84 -16.37 -4.70
N TYR A 155 5.47 -15.15 -4.34
CA TYR A 155 6.39 -14.17 -3.78
C TYR A 155 6.14 -14.04 -2.29
N GLU A 156 7.13 -14.40 -1.48
CA GLU A 156 7.09 -14.27 -0.03
C GLU A 156 8.28 -13.44 0.44
N TYR A 157 8.00 -12.38 1.14
CA TYR A 157 9.00 -11.47 1.70
C TYR A 157 8.75 -11.29 3.18
N ASN A 158 9.68 -11.74 4.02
CA ASN A 158 9.66 -11.49 5.45
C ASN A 158 10.62 -10.33 5.77
N TYR A 159 10.09 -9.24 6.33
CA TYR A 159 10.86 -8.05 6.74
C TYR A 159 11.41 -8.16 8.15
N ASP A 160 10.97 -9.15 8.91
CA ASP A 160 11.36 -9.39 10.30
C ASP A 160 11.81 -10.85 10.53
N PRO A 161 12.93 -11.28 9.91
CA PRO A 161 13.39 -12.66 10.00
C PRO A 161 13.90 -13.04 11.39
N ASP A 162 14.12 -12.09 12.28
CA ASP A 162 14.62 -12.28 13.65
C ASP A 162 13.51 -12.10 14.70
N ASP A 163 12.26 -11.94 14.29
CA ASP A 163 11.07 -11.74 15.11
C ASP A 163 11.15 -10.51 16.05
N GLU A 164 12.07 -9.57 15.75
CA GLU A 164 12.32 -8.39 16.58
C GLU A 164 11.14 -7.42 16.60
N TYR A 165 10.45 -7.26 15.47
CA TYR A 165 9.23 -6.46 15.39
C TYR A 165 8.08 -7.17 16.09
N GLN A 166 7.91 -8.47 15.85
CA GLN A 166 6.87 -9.28 16.46
C GLN A 166 6.95 -9.22 17.98
N ASP A 167 8.16 -9.36 18.54
CA ASP A 167 8.36 -9.36 20.00
C ASP A 167 8.12 -8.00 20.65
N ASN A 168 8.30 -6.91 19.91
CA ASN A 168 8.39 -5.57 20.51
C ASN A 168 7.35 -4.56 20.00
N ASN A 169 6.85 -4.75 18.78
CA ASN A 169 5.99 -3.78 18.09
C ASN A 169 4.67 -4.41 17.64
N PHE A 170 4.34 -5.59 18.17
CA PHE A 170 3.10 -6.29 17.86
C PHE A 170 2.46 -6.85 19.12
N ILE A 171 1.14 -6.85 19.16
CA ILE A 171 0.35 -7.54 20.18
C ILE A 171 -0.89 -8.16 19.55
N GLU A 172 -1.17 -9.40 19.90
CA GLU A 172 -2.45 -10.06 19.64
C GLU A 172 -3.25 -10.12 20.94
N LEU A 173 -4.38 -9.42 20.98
CA LEU A 173 -5.26 -9.39 22.13
C LEU A 173 -6.01 -10.72 22.26
N SER A 174 -6.26 -11.16 23.49
CA SER A 174 -6.91 -12.42 23.78
C SER A 174 -8.05 -12.29 24.78
N GLY A 175 -8.98 -13.25 24.78
CA GLY A 175 -10.08 -13.29 25.74
C GLY A 175 -10.95 -12.02 25.72
N THR A 176 -11.23 -11.48 26.89
CA THR A 176 -12.05 -10.28 27.09
C THR A 176 -11.36 -8.97 26.72
N SER A 177 -10.03 -8.99 26.49
CA SER A 177 -9.30 -7.81 26.01
C SER A 177 -9.53 -7.55 24.51
N LYS A 178 -10.03 -8.52 23.74
CA LYS A 178 -10.36 -8.33 22.33
C LYS A 178 -11.39 -7.22 22.14
N TRP A 179 -11.18 -6.33 21.20
CA TRP A 179 -12.07 -5.16 20.99
C TRP A 179 -13.47 -5.53 20.46
N ASN A 180 -13.70 -6.76 20.04
CA ASN A 180 -15.04 -7.26 19.77
C ASN A 180 -15.82 -7.56 21.06
N ASP A 181 -15.17 -7.74 22.23
CA ASP A 181 -15.80 -7.66 23.54
C ASP A 181 -15.96 -6.19 23.95
N THR A 182 -17.02 -5.58 23.46
CA THR A 182 -17.24 -4.15 23.67
C THR A 182 -17.58 -3.77 25.13
N ALA A 183 -17.82 -4.74 25.99
CA ALA A 183 -18.14 -4.52 27.40
C ALA A 183 -16.88 -4.41 28.29
N HIS A 184 -15.85 -5.20 27.98
CA HIS A 184 -14.69 -5.36 28.88
C HIS A 184 -13.38 -4.80 28.27
N ALA A 185 -13.24 -4.75 26.96
CA ALA A 185 -12.03 -4.27 26.33
C ALA A 185 -11.74 -2.79 26.62
N THR A 186 -10.44 -2.46 26.66
CA THR A 186 -9.93 -1.11 26.99
C THR A 186 -9.06 -0.55 25.86
N PRO A 187 -9.62 -0.25 24.66
CA PRO A 187 -8.83 0.14 23.49
C PRO A 187 -7.94 1.37 23.70
N ILE A 188 -8.37 2.35 24.52
CA ILE A 188 -7.58 3.56 24.80
C ILE A 188 -6.30 3.19 25.54
N SER A 189 -6.39 2.34 26.58
CA SER A 189 -5.23 1.89 27.35
C SER A 189 -4.29 0.99 26.52
N ASP A 190 -4.86 0.13 25.65
CA ASP A 190 -4.08 -0.74 24.79
C ASP A 190 -3.24 0.09 23.80
N ILE A 191 -3.85 1.12 23.21
CA ILE A 191 -3.16 2.03 22.28
C ILE A 191 -2.13 2.88 23.02
N GLU A 192 -2.44 3.40 24.21
CA GLU A 192 -1.49 4.16 25.04
C GLU A 192 -0.25 3.33 25.36
N THR A 193 -0.44 2.09 25.79
CA THR A 193 0.67 1.15 26.06
C THR A 193 1.53 0.92 24.82
N ALA A 194 0.90 0.78 23.65
CA ALA A 194 1.61 0.60 22.38
C ALA A 194 2.39 1.86 21.97
N LEU A 195 1.81 3.06 22.17
CA LEU A 195 2.48 4.35 21.90
C LEU A 195 3.74 4.50 22.78
N ASP A 196 3.61 4.22 24.07
CA ASP A 196 4.71 4.33 25.03
C ASP A 196 5.83 3.31 24.73
N ALA A 197 5.47 2.10 24.31
CA ALA A 197 6.43 1.09 23.90
C ALA A 197 7.29 1.52 22.68
N VAL A 198 6.66 2.12 21.66
CA VAL A 198 7.39 2.64 20.50
C VAL A 198 8.27 3.83 20.88
N GLU A 199 7.72 4.79 21.63
CA GLU A 199 8.44 5.99 22.05
C GLU A 199 9.67 5.63 22.91
N ALA A 200 9.54 4.68 23.82
CA ALA A 200 10.64 4.24 24.66
C ALA A 200 11.82 3.64 23.88
N LYS A 201 11.54 2.99 22.75
CA LYS A 201 12.58 2.33 21.92
C LYS A 201 13.13 3.23 20.83
N SER A 202 12.25 3.86 20.06
CA SER A 202 12.62 4.62 18.87
C SER A 202 12.85 6.11 19.17
N GLY A 203 12.32 6.62 20.29
CA GLY A 203 12.25 8.05 20.58
C GLY A 203 11.22 8.81 19.72
N VAL A 204 10.40 8.08 18.97
CA VAL A 204 9.36 8.65 18.10
C VAL A 204 7.99 8.17 18.57
N ARG A 205 7.09 9.11 18.88
CA ARG A 205 5.70 8.75 19.24
C ARG A 205 4.85 8.73 17.97
N PRO A 206 4.15 7.63 17.66
CA PRO A 206 3.21 7.58 16.56
C PRO A 206 2.08 8.62 16.72
N THR A 207 1.64 9.21 15.60
CA THR A 207 0.63 10.28 15.60
C THR A 207 -0.65 9.90 14.88
N LYS A 208 -0.66 8.75 14.19
CA LYS A 208 -1.82 8.24 13.44
C LYS A 208 -2.06 6.77 13.75
N ALA A 209 -3.32 6.37 13.69
CA ALA A 209 -3.72 4.96 13.77
C ALA A 209 -4.61 4.62 12.58
N ILE A 210 -4.23 3.60 11.82
CA ILE A 210 -5.02 3.07 10.70
C ILE A 210 -5.94 1.97 11.24
N VAL A 211 -7.23 2.07 10.93
CA VAL A 211 -8.25 1.11 11.34
C VAL A 211 -9.22 0.84 10.18
N SER A 212 -9.82 -0.34 10.15
CA SER A 212 -10.93 -0.63 9.23
C SER A 212 -12.24 0.01 9.71
N ARG A 213 -13.26 0.01 8.84
CA ARG A 213 -14.61 0.48 9.20
C ARG A 213 -15.23 -0.37 10.32
N ASP A 214 -15.03 -1.69 10.29
CA ASP A 214 -15.56 -2.57 11.33
C ASP A 214 -14.87 -2.33 12.67
N THR A 215 -13.54 -2.23 12.69
CA THR A 215 -12.79 -1.89 13.89
C THR A 215 -13.25 -0.55 14.47
N MET A 216 -13.49 0.47 13.63
CA MET A 216 -14.04 1.76 14.08
C MET A 216 -15.45 1.61 14.69
N ASN A 217 -16.28 0.72 14.15
CA ASN A 217 -17.62 0.44 14.72
C ASN A 217 -17.51 -0.24 16.08
N LYS A 218 -16.53 -1.14 16.29
CA LYS A 218 -16.26 -1.74 17.60
C LYS A 218 -15.81 -0.69 18.61
N LEU A 219 -14.92 0.22 18.23
CA LEU A 219 -14.52 1.35 19.08
C LEU A 219 -15.70 2.22 19.49
N LYS A 220 -16.62 2.54 18.58
CA LYS A 220 -17.86 3.29 18.91
C LYS A 220 -18.77 2.57 19.89
N ALA A 221 -18.84 1.25 19.79
CA ALA A 221 -19.69 0.42 20.65
C ALA A 221 -19.04 0.15 22.01
N ASN A 222 -17.73 0.31 22.15
CA ASN A 222 -16.96 -0.06 23.33
C ASN A 222 -17.36 0.78 24.55
N ALA A 223 -17.60 0.12 25.69
CA ALA A 223 -18.06 0.76 26.94
C ALA A 223 -17.02 1.71 27.52
N SER A 224 -15.73 1.35 27.46
CA SER A 224 -14.64 2.19 27.96
C SER A 224 -14.55 3.49 27.14
N VAL A 225 -14.57 3.41 25.79
CA VAL A 225 -14.54 4.59 24.92
C VAL A 225 -15.76 5.47 25.15
N ARG A 226 -16.93 4.87 25.31
CA ARG A 226 -18.18 5.59 25.62
C ARG A 226 -18.15 6.29 26.96
N SER A 227 -17.52 5.71 27.99
CA SER A 227 -17.41 6.32 29.32
C SER A 227 -16.59 7.62 29.29
N TYR A 228 -15.54 7.71 28.49
CA TYR A 228 -14.79 8.96 28.27
C TYR A 228 -15.64 10.05 27.64
N ILE A 229 -16.53 9.69 26.69
CA ILE A 229 -17.46 10.61 26.05
C ILE A 229 -18.50 11.13 27.05
N LEU A 230 -19.04 10.25 27.86
CA LEU A 230 -20.08 10.59 28.84
C LEU A 230 -19.53 11.36 30.04
N ALA A 231 -18.28 11.12 30.45
CA ALA A 231 -17.62 11.88 31.51
C ALA A 231 -17.46 13.36 31.17
N GLN A 232 -17.27 13.68 29.89
CA GLN A 232 -17.18 15.06 29.40
C GLN A 232 -18.57 15.70 29.16
N ASN A 233 -19.63 14.90 28.96
CA ASN A 233 -20.98 15.37 28.69
C ASN A 233 -21.98 14.59 29.57
N GLN A 234 -22.55 15.22 30.58
CA GLN A 234 -23.48 14.63 31.55
C GLN A 234 -24.84 14.20 30.97
N SER A 235 -25.03 14.16 29.66
CA SER A 235 -26.27 13.77 28.99
C SER A 235 -26.25 12.32 28.52
N ALA A 236 -27.08 11.47 29.09
CA ALA A 236 -27.10 10.01 28.87
C ALA A 236 -27.47 9.52 27.44
N ASN A 237 -27.82 10.41 26.51
CA ASN A 237 -28.30 10.07 25.16
C ASN A 237 -27.52 10.75 24.03
N VAL A 238 -26.18 10.81 24.12
CA VAL A 238 -25.36 11.34 23.01
C VAL A 238 -25.19 10.24 21.95
N LEU A 239 -25.57 10.56 20.71
CA LEU A 239 -25.27 9.73 19.56
C LEU A 239 -23.76 9.80 19.29
N ILE A 240 -23.06 8.68 19.46
CA ILE A 240 -21.63 8.59 19.22
C ILE A 240 -21.38 8.36 17.73
N ASN A 241 -20.86 9.38 17.08
CA ASN A 241 -20.43 9.32 15.68
C ASN A 241 -18.91 9.19 15.57
N ASP A 242 -18.41 8.94 14.35
CA ASP A 242 -16.96 8.81 14.09
C ASP A 242 -16.16 10.04 14.53
N ALA A 243 -16.73 11.24 14.38
CA ALA A 243 -16.06 12.49 14.74
C ALA A 243 -15.79 12.56 16.24
N LYS A 244 -16.76 12.16 17.08
CA LYS A 244 -16.60 12.15 18.54
C LYS A 244 -15.53 11.14 19.00
N VAL A 245 -15.47 9.96 18.41
CA VAL A 245 -14.41 8.99 18.72
C VAL A 245 -13.06 9.55 18.31
N LYS A 246 -12.93 10.10 17.10
CA LYS A 246 -11.69 10.74 16.63
C LYS A 246 -11.23 11.86 17.54
N GLU A 247 -12.16 12.70 18.01
CA GLU A 247 -11.88 13.80 18.93
C GLU A 247 -11.26 13.29 20.24
N ILE A 248 -11.80 12.22 20.82
CA ILE A 248 -11.27 11.64 22.06
C ILE A 248 -9.87 11.09 21.84
N PHE A 249 -9.67 10.27 20.81
CA PHE A 249 -8.35 9.72 20.53
C PHE A 249 -7.30 10.81 20.25
N SER A 250 -7.74 11.92 19.64
CA SER A 250 -6.87 13.07 19.43
C SER A 250 -6.55 13.81 20.74
N ASN A 251 -7.55 14.00 21.61
CA ASN A 251 -7.37 14.75 22.86
C ASN A 251 -6.64 13.94 23.94
N GLU A 252 -6.97 12.66 24.11
CA GLU A 252 -6.40 11.82 25.16
C GLU A 252 -5.04 11.23 24.77
N LEU A 253 -4.87 10.81 23.50
CA LEU A 253 -3.68 10.10 23.04
C LEU A 253 -2.82 10.88 22.04
N GLY A 254 -3.31 12.02 21.54
CA GLY A 254 -2.61 12.81 20.53
C GLY A 254 -2.57 12.14 19.14
N ILE A 255 -3.46 11.17 18.86
CA ILE A 255 -3.45 10.42 17.60
C ILE A 255 -4.66 10.74 16.72
N THR A 256 -4.45 10.70 15.43
CA THR A 256 -5.51 10.81 14.41
C THR A 256 -5.92 9.43 13.90
N LEU A 257 -7.20 9.06 14.08
CA LEU A 257 -7.74 7.81 13.52
C LEU A 257 -8.01 7.96 12.02
N VAL A 258 -7.33 7.15 11.22
CA VAL A 258 -7.49 7.05 9.77
C VAL A 258 -8.30 5.79 9.45
N ILE A 259 -9.52 5.97 8.91
CA ILE A 259 -10.37 4.85 8.54
C ILE A 259 -10.09 4.48 7.09
N TYR A 260 -9.57 3.28 6.86
CA TYR A 260 -9.28 2.79 5.51
C TYR A 260 -10.29 1.73 5.09
N THR A 261 -11.03 2.00 4.01
CA THR A 261 -12.18 1.19 3.58
C THR A 261 -12.07 0.68 2.15
N LYS A 262 -10.97 0.97 1.46
CA LYS A 262 -10.80 0.51 0.08
C LYS A 262 -10.71 -1.00 0.00
N GLN A 263 -11.24 -1.53 -1.10
CA GLN A 263 -11.30 -2.96 -1.40
C GLN A 263 -10.78 -3.19 -2.82
N PHE A 264 -10.36 -4.41 -3.09
CA PHE A 264 -10.00 -4.90 -4.42
C PHE A 264 -10.71 -6.23 -4.67
N MET A 265 -10.77 -6.63 -5.93
CA MET A 265 -11.26 -7.96 -6.32
C MET A 265 -10.12 -8.96 -6.19
N GLY A 266 -10.28 -9.99 -5.36
CA GLY A 266 -9.32 -11.09 -5.25
C GLY A 266 -9.39 -12.03 -6.44
N ASP A 267 -8.38 -12.89 -6.57
CA ASP A 267 -8.32 -13.90 -7.64
C ASP A 267 -9.49 -14.91 -7.60
N ASP A 268 -10.11 -15.04 -6.43
CA ASP A 268 -11.32 -15.84 -6.18
C ASP A 268 -12.62 -15.15 -6.62
N GLY A 269 -12.55 -13.94 -7.18
CA GLY A 269 -13.69 -13.13 -7.58
C GLY A 269 -14.46 -12.49 -6.44
N ASN A 270 -13.94 -12.54 -5.21
CA ASN A 270 -14.54 -11.90 -4.05
C ASN A 270 -13.88 -10.57 -3.71
N ALA A 271 -14.67 -9.61 -3.22
CA ALA A 271 -14.15 -8.35 -2.74
C ALA A 271 -13.34 -8.56 -1.44
N GLN A 272 -12.08 -8.12 -1.44
CA GLN A 272 -11.18 -8.20 -0.30
C GLN A 272 -10.78 -6.78 0.14
N LYS A 273 -10.59 -6.59 1.45
CA LYS A 273 -10.13 -5.31 1.99
C LYS A 273 -8.61 -5.24 1.90
N PHE A 274 -8.07 -4.10 1.50
CA PHE A 274 -6.62 -3.87 1.58
C PHE A 274 -6.12 -3.91 3.03
N PHE A 275 -6.89 -3.30 3.94
CA PHE A 275 -6.60 -3.33 5.38
C PHE A 275 -7.67 -4.16 6.08
N PRO A 276 -7.34 -5.34 6.62
CA PRO A 276 -8.31 -6.27 7.18
C PRO A 276 -8.93 -5.75 8.49
N ASP A 277 -10.07 -6.34 8.85
CA ASP A 277 -10.71 -6.05 10.12
C ASP A 277 -9.90 -6.62 11.29
N GLY A 278 -10.09 -6.05 12.47
CA GLY A 278 -9.40 -6.50 13.67
C GLY A 278 -8.00 -5.96 13.84
N PHE A 279 -7.51 -5.11 12.94
CA PHE A 279 -6.20 -4.49 13.07
C PHE A 279 -6.31 -3.01 13.40
N CYS A 280 -5.35 -2.54 14.20
CA CYS A 280 -5.08 -1.14 14.46
C CYS A 280 -3.56 -0.94 14.37
N THR A 281 -3.09 -0.20 13.38
CA THR A 281 -1.66 0.03 13.17
C THR A 281 -1.32 1.48 13.43
N LEU A 282 -0.47 1.69 14.43
CA LEU A 282 0.05 2.99 14.83
C LEU A 282 1.23 3.35 13.93
N ILE A 283 1.22 4.56 13.39
CA ILE A 283 2.24 5.04 12.47
C ILE A 283 2.67 6.47 12.83
N PRO A 284 3.95 6.82 12.64
CA PRO A 284 4.43 8.19 12.77
C PRO A 284 4.01 9.03 11.55
N ASP A 285 4.25 10.32 11.62
CA ASP A 285 4.07 11.21 10.47
C ASP A 285 5.15 10.99 9.42
N GLY A 286 4.77 11.24 8.15
CA GLY A 286 5.62 11.13 6.98
C GLY A 286 5.65 9.74 6.36
N ALA A 287 6.60 9.52 5.45
CA ALA A 287 6.77 8.24 4.78
C ALA A 287 7.38 7.19 5.71
N LEU A 288 6.90 5.96 5.63
CA LEU A 288 7.42 4.80 6.36
C LEU A 288 8.55 4.08 5.62
N GLY A 289 8.60 4.28 4.33
CA GLY A 289 9.57 3.71 3.42
C GLY A 289 9.34 4.22 2.00
N SER A 290 9.74 3.44 1.01
CA SER A 290 9.56 3.76 -0.41
C SER A 290 9.09 2.54 -1.18
N THR A 291 8.25 2.71 -2.19
CA THR A 291 7.94 1.65 -3.14
C THR A 291 8.92 1.75 -4.31
N TRP A 292 9.80 0.79 -4.43
CA TRP A 292 10.82 0.75 -5.47
C TRP A 292 10.28 0.05 -6.70
N TYR A 293 10.37 0.73 -7.85
CA TYR A 293 10.03 0.17 -9.15
C TYR A 293 11.30 -0.15 -9.92
N GLY A 294 11.42 -1.41 -10.35
CA GLY A 294 12.50 -1.87 -11.21
C GLY A 294 12.25 -1.53 -12.68
N THR A 295 13.24 -1.85 -13.54
CA THR A 295 13.12 -1.71 -14.99
C THR A 295 12.62 -3.03 -15.56
N THR A 296 11.42 -3.03 -16.15
CA THR A 296 10.85 -4.24 -16.75
C THR A 296 11.59 -4.63 -18.04
N PRO A 297 11.56 -5.91 -18.46
CA PRO A 297 12.09 -6.32 -19.77
C PRO A 297 11.43 -5.57 -20.92
N ASP A 298 10.13 -5.29 -20.81
CA ASP A 298 9.37 -4.53 -21.81
C ASP A 298 9.88 -3.09 -21.93
N GLU A 299 10.10 -2.40 -20.79
CA GLU A 299 10.71 -1.08 -20.75
C GLU A 299 12.10 -1.08 -21.39
N ARG A 300 12.95 -2.03 -21.01
CA ARG A 300 14.32 -2.08 -21.46
C ARG A 300 14.47 -2.37 -22.95
N THR A 301 13.67 -3.30 -23.47
CA THR A 301 13.84 -3.85 -24.81
C THR A 301 12.94 -3.17 -25.83
N LEU A 302 11.71 -2.80 -25.44
CA LEU A 302 10.68 -2.34 -26.37
C LEU A 302 10.56 -0.83 -26.47
N LEU A 303 10.91 -0.10 -25.40
CA LEU A 303 10.77 1.38 -25.39
C LEU A 303 11.59 2.06 -26.49
N SER A 304 12.78 1.55 -26.79
CA SER A 304 13.67 2.08 -27.82
C SER A 304 13.50 1.44 -29.21
N ASN A 305 12.62 0.42 -29.33
CA ASN A 305 12.40 -0.29 -30.59
C ASN A 305 11.19 0.29 -31.32
N PRO A 306 11.38 0.89 -32.52
CA PRO A 306 10.31 1.56 -33.25
C PRO A 306 9.18 0.62 -33.75
N ASN A 307 9.40 -0.70 -33.70
CA ASN A 307 8.40 -1.69 -34.08
C ASN A 307 7.37 -1.96 -32.98
N TYR A 308 7.62 -1.49 -31.76
CA TYR A 308 6.73 -1.66 -30.61
C TYR A 308 6.28 -0.30 -30.09
N ASP A 309 5.00 -0.22 -29.75
CA ASP A 309 4.44 0.95 -29.08
C ASP A 309 4.44 0.68 -27.58
N THR A 310 5.44 1.23 -26.90
CA THR A 310 5.64 1.06 -25.45
C THR A 310 5.74 2.41 -24.78
N ARG A 311 5.03 2.60 -23.66
CA ARG A 311 5.07 3.78 -22.81
C ARG A 311 5.15 3.39 -21.34
N ILE A 312 5.77 4.26 -20.55
CA ILE A 312 5.77 4.12 -19.11
C ILE A 312 4.67 5.03 -18.57
N VAL A 313 3.80 4.43 -17.76
CA VAL A 313 2.71 5.10 -17.06
C VAL A 313 3.05 5.11 -15.58
N ASN A 314 2.69 6.15 -14.86
CA ASN A 314 3.08 6.35 -13.48
C ASN A 314 4.62 6.24 -13.30
N THR A 315 5.10 5.68 -12.17
CA THR A 315 6.55 5.58 -11.89
C THR A 315 7.20 4.38 -12.55
N GLY A 316 6.48 3.30 -12.86
CA GLY A 316 7.14 2.05 -13.27
C GLY A 316 6.30 1.04 -14.02
N VAL A 317 5.07 1.36 -14.43
CA VAL A 317 4.20 0.48 -15.20
C VAL A 317 4.49 0.67 -16.68
N ALA A 318 5.02 -0.36 -17.34
CA ALA A 318 5.25 -0.35 -18.78
C ALA A 318 4.02 -0.88 -19.51
N VAL A 319 3.39 -0.05 -20.33
CA VAL A 319 2.26 -0.40 -21.19
C VAL A 319 2.77 -0.59 -22.62
N THR A 320 2.54 -1.77 -23.18
CA THR A 320 2.97 -2.13 -24.54
C THR A 320 1.79 -2.60 -25.35
N VAL A 321 1.61 -2.03 -26.55
CA VAL A 321 0.60 -2.44 -27.52
C VAL A 321 1.27 -3.16 -28.68
N THR A 322 0.86 -4.40 -28.93
CA THR A 322 1.38 -5.25 -30.01
C THR A 322 0.25 -5.80 -30.85
N THR A 323 0.47 -5.95 -32.15
CA THR A 323 -0.48 -6.56 -33.06
C THR A 323 0.13 -7.83 -33.63
N THR A 324 -0.62 -8.93 -33.60
CA THR A 324 -0.27 -10.20 -34.28
C THR A 324 -0.95 -10.26 -35.63
N SER A 325 -0.36 -11.00 -36.58
CA SER A 325 -0.89 -11.12 -37.95
C SER A 325 -1.72 -12.38 -38.18
N ASP A 326 -1.62 -13.38 -37.28
CA ASP A 326 -2.34 -14.64 -37.39
C ASP A 326 -2.55 -15.24 -35.97
N PRO A 327 -3.76 -15.19 -35.40
CA PRO A 327 -4.89 -14.35 -35.81
C PRO A 327 -4.59 -12.83 -35.69
N VAL A 328 -5.34 -12.02 -36.43
CA VAL A 328 -5.20 -10.55 -36.34
C VAL A 328 -5.79 -10.09 -35.02
N GLN A 329 -4.94 -9.72 -34.08
CA GLN A 329 -5.35 -9.30 -32.73
C GLN A 329 -4.43 -8.20 -32.23
N THR A 330 -5.02 -7.27 -31.51
CA THR A 330 -4.25 -6.24 -30.78
C THR A 330 -4.19 -6.61 -29.29
N LYS A 331 -2.98 -6.77 -28.80
CA LYS A 331 -2.68 -7.14 -27.42
C LYS A 331 -2.11 -5.94 -26.68
N THR A 332 -2.80 -5.53 -25.60
CA THR A 332 -2.28 -4.56 -24.64
C THR A 332 -1.74 -5.29 -23.44
N THR A 333 -0.51 -5.01 -23.08
CA THR A 333 0.19 -5.64 -21.94
C THR A 333 0.63 -4.56 -20.97
N ALA A 334 0.28 -4.72 -19.70
CA ALA A 334 0.89 -3.96 -18.60
C ALA A 334 1.89 -4.84 -17.86
N SER A 335 3.05 -4.28 -17.55
CA SER A 335 4.08 -4.99 -16.78
C SER A 335 4.77 -4.04 -15.80
N GLU A 336 5.06 -4.55 -14.60
CA GLU A 336 5.78 -3.82 -13.56
C GLU A 336 6.67 -4.74 -12.75
N ILE A 337 7.72 -4.16 -12.18
CA ILE A 337 8.57 -4.79 -11.18
C ILE A 337 8.56 -3.88 -9.98
N LEU A 338 8.15 -4.38 -8.82
CA LEU A 338 8.11 -3.56 -7.62
C LEU A 338 8.36 -4.35 -6.34
N LEU A 339 8.81 -3.60 -5.33
CA LEU A 339 8.83 -4.04 -3.93
C LEU A 339 8.86 -2.82 -3.01
N PRO A 340 7.98 -2.72 -2.00
CA PRO A 340 8.10 -1.71 -0.96
C PRO A 340 9.32 -1.96 -0.08
N SER A 341 9.99 -0.91 0.39
CA SER A 341 10.93 -0.97 1.51
C SER A 341 10.24 -0.45 2.76
N PHE A 342 10.48 -1.05 3.91
CA PHE A 342 9.89 -0.63 5.19
C PHE A 342 10.99 -0.12 6.12
N GLU A 343 11.45 1.09 5.87
CA GLU A 343 12.63 1.67 6.50
C GLU A 343 12.38 2.06 7.97
N ARG A 344 11.17 2.59 8.25
CA ARG A 344 10.76 3.04 9.60
C ARG A 344 9.86 2.02 10.30
N MET A 345 10.10 0.74 10.07
CA MET A 345 9.30 -0.36 10.61
C MET A 345 9.16 -0.29 12.14
N PHE A 346 10.27 -0.07 12.85
CA PHE A 346 10.29 -0.01 14.31
C PHE A 346 9.69 1.26 14.93
N GLU A 347 9.29 2.22 14.11
CA GLU A 347 8.52 3.40 14.55
C GLU A 347 7.01 3.18 14.43
N THR A 348 6.59 1.97 14.04
CA THR A 348 5.18 1.56 13.95
C THR A 348 4.85 0.49 14.99
N TYR A 349 3.57 0.31 15.28
CA TYR A 349 3.09 -0.76 16.18
C TYR A 349 1.78 -1.32 15.65
N THR A 350 1.64 -2.63 15.63
CA THR A 350 0.43 -3.29 15.15
C THR A 350 -0.30 -3.99 16.29
N ILE A 351 -1.55 -3.65 16.50
CA ILE A 351 -2.46 -4.31 17.45
C ILE A 351 -3.41 -5.18 16.65
N LYS A 352 -3.37 -6.49 16.85
CA LYS A 352 -4.39 -7.42 16.37
C LYS A 352 -5.47 -7.53 17.45
N ALA A 353 -6.54 -6.78 17.25
CA ALA A 353 -7.56 -6.50 18.26
C ALA A 353 -8.59 -7.62 18.40
N TYR A 354 -8.83 -8.47 17.35
CA TYR A 354 -9.71 -9.64 17.40
C TYR A 354 -9.51 -10.59 16.20
#